data_2437e14ce5781536cb4799a0d10fead3
#
_entry.id   2437e14ce5781536cb4799a0d10fead3
#
_cell.length_a   1.000
_cell.length_b   1.000
_cell.length_c   1.000
_cell.angle_alpha   90.00
_cell.angle_beta   90.00
_cell.angle_gamma   90.00
#
_symmetry.space_group_name_H-M   'P 1'
#
loop_
_entity.id
_entity.type
_entity.pdbx_description
1 polymer ?
#
loop_
_entity_poly.entity_id
_entity_poly.type
_entity_poly.pdbx_seq_one_letter_code
_entity_poly.pdbx_strand_id
1 'polypeptide(L)'
;SKKFTNVEKFLKNNFKDIKTKWPKNLPNGVIHGDLFIDNIFFRNNRLSGVIDFYFAANDFFMYEIAICVNALCFDKKKSKFTINKKKVKNLIKGYEKIRKLSRKEKKSLNILCRGAAIRYFMTRLYDYSNTPKTALIKIKDPREYYQKLVIHNNLRTYKDYLN
;
A
#
# COMPACT_ATOMS: atom_id res chain seq x y z
N SER A 1 18.35 -6.62 21.03
CA SER A 1 18.21 -8.08 20.92
C SER A 1 18.27 -8.47 19.45
N LYS A 2 18.73 -9.71 19.12
CA LYS A 2 18.88 -10.23 17.73
C LYS A 2 17.62 -10.07 16.86
N LYS A 3 16.44 -10.06 17.47
CA LYS A 3 15.16 -9.91 16.77
C LYS A 3 14.96 -8.50 16.18
N PHE A 4 15.35 -7.45 16.90
CA PHE A 4 15.28 -6.07 16.40
C PHE A 4 16.32 -5.82 15.31
N THR A 5 17.53 -6.35 15.44
CA THR A 5 18.60 -6.22 14.45
C THR A 5 18.18 -6.81 13.10
N ASN A 6 17.46 -7.94 13.10
CA ASN A 6 16.97 -8.56 11.86
C ASN A 6 15.88 -7.73 11.17
N VAL A 7 14.97 -7.11 11.93
CA VAL A 7 13.93 -6.23 11.39
C VAL A 7 14.56 -4.98 10.78
N GLU A 8 15.49 -4.36 11.48
CA GLU A 8 16.20 -3.17 10.99
C GLU A 8 16.97 -3.46 9.70
N LYS A 9 17.73 -4.55 9.66
CA LYS A 9 18.46 -4.99 8.45
C LYS A 9 17.51 -5.25 7.28
N PHE A 10 16.38 -5.91 7.53
CA PHE A 10 15.34 -6.16 6.53
C PHE A 10 14.78 -4.85 5.96
N LEU A 11 14.45 -3.89 6.82
CA LEU A 11 13.93 -2.58 6.39
C LEU A 11 14.95 -1.78 5.60
N LYS A 12 16.21 -1.71 6.07
CA LYS A 12 17.30 -1.03 5.37
C LYS A 12 17.54 -1.61 3.97
N ASN A 13 17.56 -2.93 3.84
CA ASN A 13 17.71 -3.62 2.57
C ASN A 13 16.55 -3.31 1.60
N ASN A 14 15.31 -3.34 2.11
CA ASN A 14 14.14 -2.99 1.33
C ASN A 14 14.18 -1.54 0.87
N PHE A 15 14.52 -0.61 1.76
CA PHE A 15 14.62 0.80 1.42
C PHE A 15 15.67 1.06 0.35
N LYS A 16 16.85 0.45 0.47
CA LYS A 16 17.92 0.54 -0.54
C LYS A 16 17.47 0.01 -1.90
N ASP A 17 16.82 -1.16 -1.92
CA ASP A 17 16.31 -1.78 -3.14
C ASP A 17 15.22 -0.92 -3.80
N ILE A 18 14.27 -0.41 -3.00
CA ILE A 18 13.20 0.47 -3.47
C ILE A 18 13.79 1.76 -4.04
N LYS A 19 14.71 2.42 -3.33
CA LYS A 19 15.34 3.65 -3.79
C LYS A 19 16.06 3.45 -5.13
N THR A 20 16.74 2.31 -5.30
CA THR A 20 17.48 1.99 -6.53
C THR A 20 16.56 1.66 -7.70
N LYS A 21 15.44 0.94 -7.43
CA LYS A 21 14.51 0.43 -8.44
C LYS A 21 13.24 1.26 -8.59
N TRP A 22 13.13 2.41 -7.90
CA TRP A 22 11.96 3.26 -8.02
C TRP A 22 11.72 3.63 -9.48
N PRO A 23 10.53 3.42 -10.01
CA PRO A 23 10.29 3.64 -11.42
C PRO A 23 10.44 5.12 -11.78
N LYS A 24 10.86 5.37 -13.01
CA LYS A 24 10.94 6.70 -13.61
C LYS A 24 10.00 6.76 -14.81
N ASN A 25 9.43 7.93 -15.06
CA ASN A 25 8.62 8.18 -16.27
C ASN A 25 7.45 7.20 -16.41
N LEU A 26 6.65 7.05 -15.34
CA LEU A 26 5.32 6.45 -15.42
C LEU A 26 4.26 7.55 -15.63
N PRO A 27 3.08 7.20 -16.21
CA PRO A 27 1.95 8.10 -16.23
C PRO A 27 1.62 8.61 -14.82
N ASN A 28 1.46 9.92 -14.70
CA ASN A 28 1.23 10.61 -13.44
C ASN A 28 0.09 11.63 -13.56
N GLY A 29 -0.33 12.10 -12.43
CA GLY A 29 -1.35 13.12 -12.26
C GLY A 29 -1.77 13.20 -10.81
N VAL A 30 -2.86 13.89 -10.53
CA VAL A 30 -3.36 14.00 -9.16
C VAL A 30 -3.85 12.62 -8.68
N ILE A 31 -3.30 12.17 -7.58
CA ILE A 31 -3.71 10.97 -6.85
C ILE A 31 -4.23 11.36 -5.47
N HIS A 32 -5.05 10.53 -4.84
CA HIS A 32 -5.53 10.74 -3.49
C HIS A 32 -4.40 10.56 -2.44
N GLY A 33 -3.54 9.57 -2.66
CA GLY A 33 -2.37 9.31 -1.82
C GLY A 33 -2.64 8.65 -0.46
N ASP A 34 -3.93 8.48 -0.08
CA ASP A 34 -4.35 7.85 1.19
C ASP A 34 -5.72 7.17 1.08
N LEU A 35 -5.97 6.46 -0.02
CA LEU A 35 -7.27 5.85 -0.31
C LEU A 35 -7.48 4.57 0.49
N PHE A 36 -7.94 4.74 1.74
CA PHE A 36 -8.34 3.69 2.66
C PHE A 36 -9.85 3.53 2.71
N ILE A 37 -10.31 2.42 3.29
CA ILE A 37 -11.74 2.15 3.43
C ILE A 37 -12.46 3.24 4.25
N ASP A 38 -11.77 3.86 5.21
CA ASP A 38 -12.27 4.93 6.05
C ASP A 38 -12.60 6.22 5.24
N ASN A 39 -11.98 6.35 4.06
CA ASN A 39 -12.13 7.51 3.16
C ASN A 39 -13.06 7.24 1.97
N ILE A 40 -13.72 6.08 1.94
CA ILE A 40 -14.57 5.65 0.83
C ILE A 40 -15.98 5.37 1.33
N PHE A 41 -16.97 6.04 0.75
CA PHE A 41 -18.38 5.88 1.11
C PHE A 41 -19.17 5.13 0.05
N PHE A 42 -20.02 4.24 0.52
CA PHE A 42 -20.93 3.47 -0.32
C PHE A 42 -22.38 3.73 0.08
N ARG A 43 -23.26 3.87 -0.90
CA ARG A 43 -24.72 3.90 -0.72
C ARG A 43 -25.33 2.91 -1.71
N ASN A 44 -26.16 1.99 -1.21
CA ASN A 44 -26.79 0.94 -2.03
C ASN A 44 -25.78 0.18 -2.91
N ASN A 45 -24.65 -0.24 -2.32
CA ASN A 45 -23.53 -0.95 -2.98
C ASN A 45 -22.88 -0.16 -4.14
N ARG A 46 -23.09 1.15 -4.23
CA ARG A 46 -22.43 2.02 -5.20
C ARG A 46 -21.54 3.02 -4.47
N LEU A 47 -20.39 3.32 -5.06
CA LEU A 47 -19.53 4.39 -4.57
C LEU A 47 -20.31 5.70 -4.58
N SER A 48 -20.41 6.36 -3.42
CA SER A 48 -21.16 7.61 -3.22
C SER A 48 -20.26 8.79 -2.89
N GLY A 49 -19.04 8.56 -2.41
CA GLY A 49 -18.12 9.64 -2.09
C GLY A 49 -16.73 9.15 -1.71
N VAL A 50 -15.77 10.04 -1.87
CA VAL A 50 -14.39 9.91 -1.39
C VAL A 50 -14.06 11.20 -0.66
N ILE A 51 -13.41 11.12 0.48
CA ILE A 51 -13.03 12.25 1.34
C ILE A 51 -11.57 12.17 1.75
N ASP A 52 -11.09 13.19 2.44
CA ASP A 52 -9.76 13.29 3.04
C ASP A 52 -8.62 13.31 1.99
N PHE A 53 -8.65 14.34 1.16
CA PHE A 53 -7.63 14.61 0.15
C PHE A 53 -6.37 15.30 0.71
N TYR A 54 -6.13 15.24 2.02
CA TYR A 54 -5.00 15.91 2.66
C TYR A 54 -3.64 15.46 2.10
N PHE A 55 -3.52 14.19 1.69
CA PHE A 55 -2.31 13.63 1.09
C PHE A 55 -2.33 13.63 -0.44
N ALA A 56 -3.32 14.29 -1.05
CA ALA A 56 -3.39 14.36 -2.51
C ALA A 56 -2.15 15.07 -3.08
N ALA A 57 -1.59 14.48 -4.11
CA ALA A 57 -0.35 14.95 -4.73
C ALA A 57 -0.29 14.57 -6.20
N ASN A 58 0.60 15.24 -6.96
CA ASN A 58 0.93 14.79 -8.30
C ASN A 58 1.95 13.66 -8.22
N ASP A 59 1.52 12.43 -8.48
CA ASP A 59 2.35 11.23 -8.41
C ASP A 59 1.87 10.19 -9.44
N PHE A 60 2.55 9.05 -9.54
CA PHE A 60 2.19 7.99 -10.48
C PHE A 60 0.81 7.41 -10.19
N PHE A 61 -0.04 7.33 -11.21
CA PHE A 61 -1.34 6.64 -11.08
C PHE A 61 -1.21 5.21 -10.59
N MET A 62 -0.11 4.53 -10.99
CA MET A 62 0.16 3.18 -10.51
C MET A 62 0.54 3.13 -9.03
N TYR A 63 1.03 4.24 -8.45
CA TYR A 63 1.29 4.34 -7.02
C TYR A 63 -0.01 4.38 -6.21
N GLU A 64 -1.04 5.09 -6.70
CA GLU A 64 -2.38 5.02 -6.10
C GLU A 64 -2.93 3.59 -6.09
N ILE A 65 -2.80 2.86 -7.21
CA ILE A 65 -3.19 1.45 -7.25
C ILE A 65 -2.41 0.63 -6.21
N ALA A 66 -1.12 0.88 -6.04
CA ALA A 66 -0.30 0.21 -5.03
C ALA A 66 -0.74 0.54 -3.59
N ILE A 67 -1.16 1.78 -3.33
CA ILE A 67 -1.77 2.19 -2.06
C ILE A 67 -3.07 1.43 -1.85
N CYS A 68 -3.96 1.40 -2.83
CA CYS A 68 -5.23 0.66 -2.78
C CYS A 68 -5.01 -0.85 -2.56
N VAL A 69 -4.01 -1.46 -3.20
CA VAL A 69 -3.65 -2.87 -2.95
C VAL A 69 -3.30 -3.09 -1.48
N ASN A 70 -2.47 -2.22 -0.91
CA ASN A 70 -2.08 -2.30 0.50
C ASN A 70 -3.26 -2.07 1.45
N ALA A 71 -4.13 -1.11 1.14
CA ALA A 71 -5.23 -0.71 2.01
C ALA A 71 -6.44 -1.67 1.94
N LEU A 72 -6.78 -2.15 0.74
CA LEU A 72 -8.07 -2.78 0.46
C LEU A 72 -7.98 -4.27 0.08
N CYS A 73 -6.80 -4.74 -0.37
CA CYS A 73 -6.65 -6.08 -0.95
C CYS A 73 -5.95 -7.08 -0.02
N PHE A 74 -5.98 -6.83 1.28
CA PHE A 74 -5.52 -7.80 2.27
C PHE A 74 -6.68 -8.27 3.13
N ASP A 75 -6.67 -9.56 3.46
CA ASP A 75 -7.55 -10.13 4.45
C ASP A 75 -6.78 -10.32 5.76
N LYS A 76 -7.46 -10.08 6.87
CA LYS A 76 -6.93 -10.29 8.22
C LYS A 76 -7.63 -11.47 8.89
N LYS A 77 -6.86 -12.47 9.31
CA LYS A 77 -7.36 -13.57 10.14
C LYS A 77 -6.55 -13.60 11.43
N LYS A 78 -7.21 -13.29 12.55
CA LYS A 78 -6.53 -13.04 13.84
C LYS A 78 -5.47 -11.93 13.68
N SER A 79 -4.18 -12.23 13.88
CA SER A 79 -3.05 -11.29 13.76
C SER A 79 -2.26 -11.44 12.45
N LYS A 80 -2.69 -12.32 11.54
CA LYS A 80 -2.00 -12.58 10.27
C LYS A 80 -2.71 -11.88 9.10
N PHE A 81 -1.93 -11.30 8.21
CA PHE A 81 -2.41 -10.72 6.96
C PHE A 81 -2.05 -11.64 5.79
N THR A 82 -2.94 -11.72 4.83
CA THR A 82 -2.74 -12.44 3.56
C THR A 82 -3.25 -11.58 2.41
N ILE A 83 -2.53 -11.57 1.30
CA ILE A 83 -3.00 -10.85 0.12
C ILE A 83 -4.20 -11.59 -0.50
N ASN A 84 -5.26 -10.84 -0.78
CA ASN A 84 -6.43 -11.36 -1.48
C ASN A 84 -6.31 -11.06 -2.99
N LYS A 85 -5.80 -12.02 -3.74
CA LYS A 85 -5.56 -11.88 -5.17
C LYS A 85 -6.82 -11.60 -5.97
N LYS A 86 -7.99 -12.11 -5.52
CA LYS A 86 -9.28 -11.81 -6.15
C LYS A 86 -9.63 -10.33 -6.02
N LYS A 87 -9.39 -9.72 -4.84
CA LYS A 87 -9.57 -8.27 -4.65
C LYS A 87 -8.63 -7.47 -5.53
N VAL A 88 -7.34 -7.84 -5.60
CA VAL A 88 -6.36 -7.18 -6.49
C VAL A 88 -6.81 -7.26 -7.94
N LYS A 89 -7.20 -8.45 -8.42
CA LYS A 89 -7.69 -8.65 -9.77
C LYS A 89 -8.91 -7.79 -10.10
N ASN A 90 -9.86 -7.69 -9.16
CA ASN A 90 -11.06 -6.87 -9.33
C ASN A 90 -10.75 -5.37 -9.33
N LEU A 91 -9.86 -4.90 -8.44
CA LEU A 91 -9.39 -3.52 -8.41
C LEU A 91 -8.78 -3.13 -9.77
N ILE A 92 -7.85 -3.93 -10.27
CA ILE A 92 -7.18 -3.67 -11.54
C ILE A 92 -8.16 -3.73 -12.71
N LYS A 93 -9.04 -4.73 -12.75
CA LYS A 93 -10.09 -4.82 -13.79
C LYS A 93 -11.02 -3.60 -13.76
N GLY A 94 -11.41 -3.14 -12.57
CA GLY A 94 -12.23 -1.93 -12.43
C GLY A 94 -11.51 -0.70 -12.96
N TYR A 95 -10.26 -0.52 -12.59
CA TYR A 95 -9.42 0.59 -13.07
C TYR A 95 -9.23 0.55 -14.59
N GLU A 96 -8.93 -0.62 -15.17
CA GLU A 96 -8.68 -0.79 -16.60
C GLU A 96 -9.92 -0.60 -17.47
N LYS A 97 -11.13 -0.50 -16.91
CA LYS A 97 -12.33 -0.07 -17.66
C LYS A 97 -12.25 1.40 -18.09
N ILE A 98 -11.57 2.22 -17.32
CA ILE A 98 -11.42 3.67 -17.56
C ILE A 98 -10.08 3.98 -18.22
N ARG A 99 -8.98 3.43 -17.69
CA ARG A 99 -7.62 3.65 -18.19
C ARG A 99 -6.81 2.35 -18.22
N LYS A 100 -6.33 1.99 -19.39
CA LYS A 100 -5.48 0.80 -19.55
C LYS A 100 -4.10 1.02 -18.92
N LEU A 101 -3.62 0.01 -18.22
CA LEU A 101 -2.28 -0.01 -17.65
C LEU A 101 -1.26 -0.47 -18.70
N SER A 102 -0.21 0.32 -18.88
CA SER A 102 0.93 -0.02 -19.73
C SER A 102 1.72 -1.21 -19.14
N ARG A 103 2.52 -1.86 -20.00
CA ARG A 103 3.45 -2.92 -19.56
C ARG A 103 4.42 -2.42 -18.48
N LYS A 104 4.87 -1.16 -18.58
CA LYS A 104 5.79 -0.53 -17.63
C LYS A 104 5.16 -0.34 -16.25
N GLU A 105 3.91 0.12 -16.20
CA GLU A 105 3.14 0.25 -14.96
C GLU A 105 2.94 -1.12 -14.29
N LYS A 106 2.50 -2.12 -15.06
CA LYS A 106 2.33 -3.50 -14.54
C LYS A 106 3.61 -4.06 -13.92
N LYS A 107 4.77 -3.86 -14.59
CA LYS A 107 6.06 -4.28 -14.04
C LYS A 107 6.45 -3.55 -12.76
N SER A 108 5.96 -2.32 -12.56
CA SER A 108 6.29 -1.49 -11.41
C SER A 108 5.42 -1.77 -10.18
N LEU A 109 4.35 -2.58 -10.29
CA LEU A 109 3.41 -2.81 -9.19
C LEU A 109 4.09 -3.26 -7.90
N ASN A 110 4.98 -4.25 -7.97
CA ASN A 110 5.64 -4.79 -6.79
C ASN A 110 6.46 -3.72 -6.05
N ILE A 111 7.32 -3.00 -6.76
CA ILE A 111 8.19 -2.01 -6.13
C ILE A 111 7.38 -0.86 -5.52
N LEU A 112 6.28 -0.46 -6.17
CA LEU A 112 5.38 0.58 -5.67
C LEU A 112 4.59 0.10 -4.45
N CYS A 113 4.11 -1.16 -4.44
CA CYS A 113 3.47 -1.75 -3.26
C CYS A 113 4.41 -1.83 -2.06
N ARG A 114 5.67 -2.18 -2.29
CA ARG A 114 6.70 -2.20 -1.22
C ARG A 114 6.99 -0.80 -0.71
N GLY A 115 7.09 0.19 -1.60
CA GLY A 115 7.26 1.59 -1.24
C GLY A 115 6.11 2.13 -0.39
N ALA A 116 4.86 1.87 -0.80
CA ALA A 116 3.68 2.23 -0.02
C ALA A 116 3.69 1.53 1.35
N ALA A 117 4.03 0.23 1.41
CA ALA A 117 4.09 -0.51 2.67
C ALA A 117 5.13 0.08 3.64
N ILE A 118 6.32 0.47 3.15
CA ILE A 118 7.34 1.14 4.00
C ILE A 118 6.84 2.51 4.46
N ARG A 119 6.26 3.32 3.57
CA ARG A 119 5.70 4.63 3.94
C ARG A 119 4.75 4.49 5.12
N TYR A 120 3.73 3.64 5.00
CA TYR A 120 2.74 3.46 6.06
C TYR A 120 3.30 2.77 7.30
N PHE A 121 4.26 1.87 7.16
CA PHE A 121 4.97 1.30 8.31
C PHE A 121 5.67 2.40 9.12
N MET A 122 6.42 3.27 8.45
CA MET A 122 7.19 4.34 9.12
C MET A 122 6.26 5.39 9.75
N THR A 123 5.20 5.80 9.05
CA THR A 123 4.22 6.74 9.60
C THR A 123 3.57 6.17 10.86
N ARG A 124 3.08 4.93 10.81
CA ARG A 124 2.46 4.29 11.98
C ARG A 124 3.44 4.03 13.11
N LEU A 125 4.70 3.73 12.80
CA LEU A 125 5.74 3.56 13.82
C LEU A 125 6.03 4.89 14.52
N TYR A 126 6.08 5.98 13.77
CA TYR A 126 6.21 7.33 14.32
C TYR A 126 5.03 7.68 15.23
N ASP A 127 3.79 7.47 14.78
CA ASP A 127 2.59 7.72 15.56
C ASP A 127 2.57 6.87 16.84
N TYR A 128 2.91 5.57 16.70
CA TYR A 128 2.98 4.65 17.85
C TYR A 128 3.97 5.10 18.93
N SER A 129 5.07 5.70 18.51
CA SER A 129 6.14 6.15 19.42
C SER A 129 5.91 7.55 20.00
N ASN A 130 5.14 8.41 19.33
CA ASN A 130 5.02 9.83 19.68
C ASN A 130 3.62 10.26 20.12
N THR A 131 2.59 9.42 19.94
CA THR A 131 1.22 9.76 20.35
C THR A 131 1.09 9.58 21.88
N PRO A 132 0.68 10.62 22.63
CA PRO A 132 0.44 10.50 24.06
C PRO A 132 -0.64 9.44 24.38
N LYS A 133 -0.46 8.72 25.48
CA LYS A 133 -1.44 7.71 25.94
C LYS A 133 -2.82 8.31 26.26
N THR A 134 -2.89 9.61 26.50
CA THR A 134 -4.10 10.37 26.77
C THR A 134 -4.84 10.80 25.50
N ALA A 135 -4.24 10.61 24.32
CA ALA A 135 -4.88 10.98 23.05
C ALA A 135 -6.11 10.12 22.78
N LEU A 136 -7.20 10.75 22.36
CA LEU A 136 -8.45 10.06 21.98
C LEU A 136 -8.39 9.33 20.64
N ILE A 137 -7.19 9.15 20.09
CA ILE A 137 -6.96 8.56 18.77
C ILE A 137 -6.57 7.09 18.92
N LYS A 138 -7.20 6.21 18.16
CA LYS A 138 -6.78 4.80 18.09
C LYS A 138 -5.52 4.67 17.23
N ILE A 139 -4.40 4.45 17.89
CA ILE A 139 -3.11 4.23 17.21
C ILE A 139 -3.17 2.94 16.40
N LYS A 140 -2.89 3.01 15.11
CA LYS A 140 -2.85 1.84 14.20
C LYS A 140 -1.51 1.09 14.40
N ASP A 141 -1.58 -0.24 14.53
CA ASP A 141 -0.40 -1.09 14.76
C ASP A 141 0.55 -1.11 13.54
N PRO A 142 1.82 -0.69 13.68
CA PRO A 142 2.79 -0.70 12.58
C PRO A 142 3.11 -2.10 12.07
N ARG A 143 2.94 -3.15 12.90
CA ARG A 143 3.21 -4.56 12.51
C ARG A 143 2.37 -5.02 11.33
N GLU A 144 1.21 -4.43 11.10
CA GLU A 144 0.40 -4.70 9.91
C GLU A 144 1.20 -4.46 8.63
N TYR A 145 1.79 -3.28 8.50
CA TYR A 145 2.52 -2.92 7.27
C TYR A 145 3.88 -3.60 7.16
N TYR A 146 4.49 -3.96 8.27
CA TYR A 146 5.65 -4.85 8.26
C TYR A 146 5.31 -6.22 7.65
N GLN A 147 4.19 -6.85 8.07
CA GLN A 147 3.74 -8.12 7.49
C GLN A 147 3.41 -7.98 6.00
N LYS A 148 2.72 -6.91 5.60
CA LYS A 148 2.41 -6.64 4.18
C LYS A 148 3.70 -6.49 3.35
N LEU A 149 4.71 -5.78 3.87
CA LEU A 149 6.01 -5.66 3.21
C LEU A 149 6.69 -7.02 3.03
N VAL A 150 6.67 -7.88 4.06
CA VAL A 150 7.19 -9.25 3.95
C VAL A 150 6.47 -10.04 2.85
N ILE A 151 5.14 -9.93 2.78
CA ILE A 151 4.35 -10.59 1.74
C ILE A 151 4.73 -10.06 0.36
N HIS A 152 4.81 -8.73 0.18
CA HIS A 152 5.22 -8.14 -1.09
C HIS A 152 6.63 -8.56 -1.54
N ASN A 153 7.56 -8.81 -0.62
CA ASN A 153 8.89 -9.32 -0.96
C ASN A 153 8.87 -10.75 -1.54
N ASN A 154 7.84 -11.54 -1.23
CA ASN A 154 7.66 -12.88 -1.78
C ASN A 154 6.95 -12.88 -3.14
N LEU A 155 6.36 -11.74 -3.54
CA LEU A 155 5.72 -11.54 -4.85
C LEU A 155 6.72 -10.83 -5.76
N ARG A 156 7.13 -11.45 -6.84
CA ARG A 156 8.20 -10.92 -7.72
C ARG A 156 7.66 -10.25 -8.98
N THR A 157 6.52 -10.71 -9.45
CA THR A 157 5.96 -10.29 -10.73
C THR A 157 4.54 -9.79 -10.58
N TYR A 158 4.06 -9.05 -11.57
CA TYR A 158 2.66 -8.64 -11.66
C TYR A 158 1.69 -9.84 -11.63
N LYS A 159 2.09 -10.96 -12.24
CA LYS A 159 1.25 -12.18 -12.26
C LYS A 159 1.04 -12.76 -10.87
N ASP A 160 2.03 -12.67 -9.99
CA ASP A 160 1.95 -13.19 -8.62
C ASP A 160 0.87 -12.50 -7.78
N TYR A 161 0.46 -11.30 -8.18
CA TYR A 161 -0.64 -10.56 -7.56
C TYR A 161 -2.02 -11.01 -8.04
N LEU A 162 -2.10 -11.75 -9.14
CA LEU A 162 -3.35 -12.09 -9.81
C LEU A 162 -3.71 -13.58 -9.75
N ASN A 163 -2.69 -14.42 -9.57
CA ASN A 163 -2.82 -15.90 -9.62
C ASN A 163 -2.39 -16.56 -8.32
#